data_fde7acf681fe2af29a68a23363ed29f6
#
_entry.id   fde7acf681fe2af29a68a23363ed29f6
#
_cell.length_a   1.000
_cell.length_b   1.000
_cell.length_c   1.000
_cell.angle_alpha   90.00
_cell.angle_beta   90.00
_cell.angle_gamma   90.00
#
_symmetry.space_group_name_H-M   'P 1'
#
loop_
_entity.id
_entity.type
_entity.pdbx_description
1 polymer ?
#
loop_
_entity_poly.entity_id
_entity_poly.type
_entity_poly.pdbx_seq_one_letter_code
_entity_poly.pdbx_strand_id
1 'polypeptide(L)'
;MDNSSGVGVLDKTAAVLGALESGPASLAQLVQVTGLARPTAHRIAVALERHRLLARDAQGRFILGPRIAELAAAAGEDRMLAAAQPVLVALRDLTGESAQLYRRQADSRICVAAAERATGLRDTVPVGTALSMTAGSAAQVLLAWEEPEWLHRGLRGAKFSAASLAQVRRRGWAASVAEREAGVASVSAPVRGQGGKIIAAVSVSGPIERLTRSPGRLHANAVVTAGDRISAALRRAS
;
A
#
# COMPACT_ATOMS: atom_id res chain seq x y z
N MET A 1 2.12 8.85 -21.80
CA MET A 1 2.82 7.80 -22.57
C MET A 1 1.76 6.99 -23.26
N ASP A 2 1.84 6.87 -24.57
CA ASP A 2 0.93 6.04 -25.35
C ASP A 2 1.25 4.57 -25.00
N ASN A 3 0.35 3.91 -24.30
CA ASN A 3 0.53 2.55 -23.77
C ASN A 3 0.04 1.49 -24.79
N SER A 4 0.11 1.82 -26.10
CA SER A 4 -0.28 0.93 -27.18
C SER A 4 0.80 -0.11 -27.44
N SER A 5 0.44 -1.40 -27.28
CA SER A 5 1.34 -2.53 -27.57
C SER A 5 1.42 -2.86 -29.06
N GLY A 6 0.60 -2.22 -29.92
CA GLY A 6 0.39 -2.59 -31.32
C GLY A 6 -0.51 -3.81 -31.52
N VAL A 7 -0.94 -4.47 -30.45
CA VAL A 7 -1.87 -5.60 -30.47
C VAL A 7 -3.21 -5.18 -29.86
N GLY A 8 -4.08 -4.63 -30.70
CA GLY A 8 -5.28 -3.94 -30.24
C GLY A 8 -6.23 -4.75 -29.35
N VAL A 9 -6.23 -6.08 -29.42
CA VAL A 9 -7.01 -6.90 -28.47
C VAL A 9 -6.37 -6.92 -27.08
N LEU A 10 -5.05 -6.93 -26.97
CA LEU A 10 -4.35 -6.88 -25.69
C LEU A 10 -4.51 -5.52 -25.03
N ASP A 11 -4.41 -4.43 -25.81
CA ASP A 11 -4.57 -3.08 -25.30
C ASP A 11 -5.99 -2.86 -24.71
N LYS A 12 -7.01 -3.34 -25.44
CA LYS A 12 -8.40 -3.29 -24.96
C LYS A 12 -8.64 -4.17 -23.74
N THR A 13 -8.01 -5.34 -23.68
CA THR A 13 -8.06 -6.26 -22.53
C THR A 13 -7.42 -5.62 -21.30
N ALA A 14 -6.24 -5.03 -21.45
CA ALA A 14 -5.56 -4.31 -20.38
C ALA A 14 -6.39 -3.12 -19.86
N ALA A 15 -7.04 -2.37 -20.76
CA ALA A 15 -7.94 -1.28 -20.40
C ALA A 15 -9.13 -1.77 -19.55
N VAL A 16 -9.76 -2.91 -19.89
CA VAL A 16 -10.86 -3.50 -19.12
C VAL A 16 -10.39 -3.97 -17.76
N LEU A 17 -9.22 -4.61 -17.64
CA LEU A 17 -8.65 -5.02 -16.36
C LEU A 17 -8.30 -3.80 -15.48
N GLY A 18 -7.67 -2.78 -16.07
CA GLY A 18 -7.31 -1.53 -15.38
C GLY A 18 -8.52 -0.77 -14.84
N ALA A 19 -9.65 -0.79 -15.56
CA ALA A 19 -10.89 -0.15 -15.10
C ALA A 19 -11.45 -0.79 -13.80
N LEU A 20 -11.04 -2.03 -13.47
CA LEU A 20 -11.46 -2.76 -12.28
C LEU A 20 -10.49 -2.65 -11.10
N GLU A 21 -9.35 -1.99 -11.27
CA GLU A 21 -8.40 -1.73 -10.17
C GLU A 21 -9.01 -0.86 -9.07
N SER A 22 -9.97 0.00 -9.43
CA SER A 22 -10.68 0.88 -8.49
C SER A 22 -11.87 0.21 -7.80
N GLY A 23 -12.22 -1.02 -8.19
CA GLY A 23 -13.33 -1.79 -7.61
C GLY A 23 -14.34 -2.33 -8.63
N PRO A 24 -15.47 -2.90 -8.17
CA PRO A 24 -16.49 -3.50 -9.01
C PRO A 24 -17.11 -2.51 -10.00
N ALA A 25 -17.27 -2.91 -11.26
CA ALA A 25 -17.87 -2.07 -12.31
C ALA A 25 -18.95 -2.80 -13.10
N SER A 26 -20.05 -2.10 -13.40
CA SER A 26 -21.05 -2.53 -14.36
C SER A 26 -20.51 -2.42 -15.79
N LEU A 27 -21.16 -3.09 -16.75
CA LEU A 27 -20.80 -2.93 -18.16
C LEU A 27 -20.86 -1.47 -18.64
N ALA A 28 -21.81 -0.68 -18.15
CA ALA A 28 -21.92 0.73 -18.50
C ALA A 28 -20.71 1.54 -18.00
N GLN A 29 -20.26 1.27 -16.78
CA GLN A 29 -19.05 1.91 -16.21
C GLN A 29 -17.78 1.47 -16.96
N LEU A 30 -17.65 0.18 -17.33
CA LEU A 30 -16.53 -0.27 -18.17
C LEU A 30 -16.48 0.47 -19.50
N VAL A 31 -17.63 0.64 -20.18
CA VAL A 31 -17.73 1.41 -21.42
C VAL A 31 -17.30 2.86 -21.22
N GLN A 32 -17.79 3.49 -20.16
CA GLN A 32 -17.46 4.88 -19.84
C GLN A 32 -15.98 5.10 -19.58
N VAL A 33 -15.36 4.21 -18.76
CA VAL A 33 -13.95 4.34 -18.34
C VAL A 33 -12.99 3.98 -19.46
N THR A 34 -13.30 2.93 -20.26
CA THR A 34 -12.40 2.44 -21.29
C THR A 34 -12.58 3.11 -22.65
N GLY A 35 -13.70 3.81 -22.87
CA GLY A 35 -14.07 4.37 -24.18
C GLY A 35 -14.39 3.31 -25.25
N LEU A 36 -14.46 2.04 -24.91
CA LEU A 36 -14.75 0.96 -25.84
C LEU A 36 -16.22 0.93 -26.23
N ALA A 37 -16.52 0.59 -27.47
CA ALA A 37 -17.91 0.32 -27.89
C ALA A 37 -18.51 -0.81 -27.03
N ARG A 38 -19.77 -0.66 -26.59
CA ARG A 38 -20.46 -1.59 -25.68
C ARG A 38 -20.37 -3.08 -26.10
N PRO A 39 -20.55 -3.46 -27.37
CA PRO A 39 -20.38 -4.85 -27.80
C PRO A 39 -18.96 -5.36 -27.59
N THR A 40 -17.96 -4.50 -27.81
CA THR A 40 -16.54 -4.86 -27.66
C THR A 40 -16.20 -5.05 -26.17
N ALA A 41 -16.58 -4.10 -25.30
CA ALA A 41 -16.37 -4.20 -23.86
C ALA A 41 -17.05 -5.45 -23.29
N HIS A 42 -18.28 -5.73 -23.67
CA HIS A 42 -19.02 -6.92 -23.24
C HIS A 42 -18.32 -8.22 -23.68
N ARG A 43 -17.92 -8.33 -24.95
CA ARG A 43 -17.27 -9.52 -25.50
C ARG A 43 -15.94 -9.79 -24.80
N ILE A 44 -15.13 -8.75 -24.54
CA ILE A 44 -13.86 -8.88 -23.82
C ILE A 44 -14.14 -9.28 -22.37
N ALA A 45 -15.08 -8.64 -21.67
CA ALA A 45 -15.38 -8.95 -20.29
C ALA A 45 -15.86 -10.41 -20.13
N VAL A 46 -16.74 -10.90 -21.00
CA VAL A 46 -17.19 -12.30 -21.00
C VAL A 46 -16.05 -13.27 -21.33
N ALA A 47 -15.16 -12.92 -22.26
CA ALA A 47 -13.97 -13.75 -22.54
C ALA A 47 -13.04 -13.83 -21.32
N LEU A 48 -12.80 -12.72 -20.64
CA LEU A 48 -12.00 -12.67 -19.41
C LEU A 48 -12.66 -13.45 -18.26
N GLU A 49 -13.99 -13.42 -18.17
CA GLU A 49 -14.77 -14.19 -17.18
C GLU A 49 -14.59 -15.71 -17.42
N ARG A 50 -14.64 -16.16 -18.69
CA ARG A 50 -14.37 -17.58 -19.06
C ARG A 50 -12.95 -18.02 -18.64
N HIS A 51 -11.98 -17.13 -18.70
CA HIS A 51 -10.60 -17.39 -18.29
C HIS A 51 -10.38 -17.13 -16.78
N ARG A 52 -11.44 -16.86 -16.00
CA ARG A 52 -11.40 -16.58 -14.56
C ARG A 52 -10.54 -15.35 -14.21
N LEU A 53 -10.18 -14.53 -15.19
CA LEU A 53 -9.50 -13.25 -14.99
C LEU A 53 -10.48 -12.17 -14.50
N LEU A 54 -11.77 -12.30 -14.84
CA LEU A 54 -12.88 -11.58 -14.23
C LEU A 54 -13.83 -12.55 -13.55
N ALA A 55 -14.66 -12.01 -12.65
CA ALA A 55 -15.78 -12.68 -12.01
C ALA A 55 -16.94 -11.68 -11.87
N ARG A 56 -18.06 -12.12 -11.28
CA ARG A 56 -19.17 -11.23 -10.93
C ARG A 56 -19.41 -11.25 -9.44
N ASP A 57 -19.71 -10.07 -8.90
CA ASP A 57 -20.19 -9.95 -7.52
C ASP A 57 -21.69 -10.31 -7.42
N ALA A 58 -22.22 -10.24 -6.20
CA ALA A 58 -23.63 -10.55 -5.92
C ALA A 58 -24.63 -9.60 -6.62
N GLN A 59 -24.17 -8.43 -7.10
CA GLN A 59 -24.94 -7.46 -7.84
C GLN A 59 -24.76 -7.60 -9.38
N GLY A 60 -24.04 -8.64 -9.83
CA GLY A 60 -23.77 -8.89 -11.25
C GLY A 60 -22.73 -7.96 -11.88
N ARG A 61 -22.02 -7.14 -11.08
CA ARG A 61 -20.93 -6.28 -11.55
C ARG A 61 -19.67 -7.10 -11.77
N PHE A 62 -18.84 -6.68 -12.74
CA PHE A 62 -17.54 -7.29 -12.97
C PHE A 62 -16.56 -6.91 -11.85
N ILE A 63 -15.77 -7.89 -11.42
CA ILE A 63 -14.66 -7.77 -10.46
C ILE A 63 -13.45 -8.52 -11.02
N LEU A 64 -12.25 -8.26 -10.50
CA LEU A 64 -11.08 -9.08 -10.81
C LEU A 64 -11.31 -10.51 -10.31
N GLY A 65 -11.04 -11.49 -11.17
CA GLY A 65 -11.31 -12.90 -10.91
C GLY A 65 -10.15 -13.61 -10.19
N PRO A 66 -10.39 -14.83 -9.69
CA PRO A 66 -9.41 -15.58 -8.88
C PRO A 66 -8.11 -15.91 -9.64
N ARG A 67 -8.16 -16.01 -10.98
CA ARG A 67 -6.96 -16.27 -11.80
C ARG A 67 -5.91 -15.19 -11.67
N ILE A 68 -6.30 -13.95 -11.38
CA ILE A 68 -5.36 -12.83 -11.13
C ILE A 68 -4.50 -13.15 -9.89
N ALA A 69 -5.10 -13.62 -8.79
CA ALA A 69 -4.35 -14.00 -7.60
C ALA A 69 -3.45 -15.22 -7.84
N GLU A 70 -3.93 -16.22 -8.60
CA GLU A 70 -3.15 -17.40 -8.99
C GLU A 70 -1.92 -17.01 -9.83
N LEU A 71 -2.08 -16.10 -10.81
CA LEU A 71 -0.98 -15.60 -11.62
C LEU A 71 -0.01 -14.75 -10.83
N ALA A 72 -0.48 -13.92 -9.92
CA ALA A 72 0.36 -13.14 -9.02
C ALA A 72 1.22 -14.05 -8.12
N ALA A 73 0.62 -15.12 -7.59
CA ALA A 73 1.35 -16.14 -6.80
C ALA A 73 2.38 -16.90 -7.65
N ALA A 74 2.01 -17.28 -8.89
CA ALA A 74 2.89 -18.01 -9.81
C ALA A 74 4.01 -17.15 -10.41
N ALA A 75 3.81 -15.83 -10.52
CA ALA A 75 4.82 -14.89 -10.98
C ALA A 75 6.03 -14.78 -10.02
N GLY A 76 5.94 -15.44 -8.85
CA GLY A 76 6.98 -15.39 -7.83
C GLY A 76 7.22 -13.97 -7.35
N GLU A 77 7.85 -13.84 -6.22
CA GLU A 77 8.27 -12.61 -5.53
C GLU A 77 7.52 -11.32 -5.90
N ASP A 78 6.68 -10.85 -5.00
CA ASP A 78 6.30 -9.44 -4.99
C ASP A 78 7.62 -8.62 -4.95
N ARG A 79 7.98 -8.01 -6.09
CA ARG A 79 9.23 -7.25 -6.25
C ARG A 79 9.45 -6.23 -5.14
N MET A 80 8.36 -5.74 -4.57
CA MET A 80 8.43 -4.84 -3.44
C MET A 80 8.90 -5.60 -2.18
N LEU A 81 8.43 -6.82 -1.93
CA LEU A 81 8.85 -7.61 -0.76
C LEU A 81 10.31 -8.03 -0.89
N ALA A 82 10.75 -8.47 -2.07
CA ALA A 82 12.14 -8.79 -2.35
C ALA A 82 13.07 -7.58 -2.14
N ALA A 83 12.65 -6.40 -2.62
CA ALA A 83 13.40 -5.16 -2.43
C ALA A 83 13.37 -4.67 -0.96
N ALA A 84 12.27 -4.90 -0.26
CA ALA A 84 12.08 -4.42 1.10
C ALA A 84 12.85 -5.24 2.14
N GLN A 85 12.92 -6.56 2.01
CA GLN A 85 13.49 -7.42 3.04
C GLN A 85 14.92 -7.02 3.47
N PRO A 86 15.90 -6.82 2.58
CA PRO A 86 17.23 -6.39 3.00
C PRO A 86 17.24 -4.98 3.60
N VAL A 87 16.34 -4.10 3.15
CA VAL A 87 16.22 -2.73 3.68
C VAL A 87 15.63 -2.74 5.09
N LEU A 88 14.63 -3.58 5.37
CA LEU A 88 14.06 -3.74 6.71
C LEU A 88 15.08 -4.31 7.70
N VAL A 89 15.87 -5.29 7.29
CA VAL A 89 16.97 -5.84 8.12
C VAL A 89 17.97 -4.74 8.46
N ALA A 90 18.45 -4.00 7.46
CA ALA A 90 19.38 -2.90 7.68
C ALA A 90 18.77 -1.78 8.56
N LEU A 91 17.48 -1.48 8.39
CA LEU A 91 16.78 -0.48 9.20
C LEU A 91 16.66 -0.92 10.67
N ARG A 92 16.31 -2.19 10.91
CA ARG A 92 16.29 -2.79 12.25
C ARG A 92 17.67 -2.69 12.90
N ASP A 93 18.72 -3.08 12.19
CA ASP A 93 20.09 -3.11 12.73
C ASP A 93 20.61 -1.69 13.02
N LEU A 94 20.27 -0.72 12.17
CA LEU A 94 20.64 0.67 12.36
C LEU A 94 19.92 1.32 13.56
N THR A 95 18.63 1.02 13.74
CA THR A 95 17.80 1.65 14.77
C THR A 95 17.77 0.87 16.08
N GLY A 96 18.08 -0.42 16.03
CA GLY A 96 17.94 -1.34 17.16
C GLY A 96 16.47 -1.67 17.48
N GLU A 97 15.51 -1.32 16.62
CA GLU A 97 14.08 -1.54 16.83
C GLU A 97 13.47 -2.37 15.70
N SER A 98 12.28 -2.94 15.93
CA SER A 98 11.56 -3.68 14.89
C SER A 98 11.20 -2.79 13.71
N ALA A 99 11.43 -3.29 12.48
CA ALA A 99 11.08 -2.62 11.24
C ALA A 99 10.01 -3.39 10.49
N GLN A 100 9.00 -2.70 9.95
CA GLN A 100 7.87 -3.31 9.26
C GLN A 100 7.56 -2.57 7.97
N LEU A 101 6.94 -3.29 7.02
CA LEU A 101 6.35 -2.73 5.81
C LEU A 101 4.85 -2.97 5.82
N TYR A 102 4.08 -1.92 5.62
CA TYR A 102 2.62 -1.96 5.59
C TYR A 102 2.08 -1.58 4.23
N ARG A 103 1.06 -2.31 3.75
CA ARG A 103 0.21 -1.94 2.61
C ARG A 103 -1.20 -1.64 3.09
N ARG A 104 -1.85 -0.67 2.46
CA ARG A 104 -3.27 -0.41 2.73
C ARG A 104 -4.14 -1.44 2.03
N GLN A 105 -5.14 -1.93 2.75
CA GLN A 105 -6.22 -2.77 2.23
C GLN A 105 -7.54 -2.26 2.82
N ALA A 106 -8.32 -1.55 2.02
CA ALA A 106 -9.54 -0.87 2.45
C ALA A 106 -9.32 0.03 3.70
N ASP A 107 -10.00 -0.26 4.80
CA ASP A 107 -9.93 0.49 6.06
C ASP A 107 -8.87 -0.08 7.04
N SER A 108 -8.01 -0.97 6.55
CA SER A 108 -6.91 -1.58 7.30
C SER A 108 -5.57 -1.37 6.62
N ARG A 109 -4.49 -1.55 7.36
CA ARG A 109 -3.15 -1.75 6.83
C ARG A 109 -2.65 -3.12 7.22
N ILE A 110 -2.09 -3.85 6.27
CA ILE A 110 -1.56 -5.18 6.47
C ILE A 110 -0.05 -5.10 6.59
N CYS A 111 0.52 -5.74 7.61
CA CYS A 111 1.96 -5.96 7.69
C CYS A 111 2.35 -6.99 6.63
N VAL A 112 3.09 -6.58 5.60
CA VAL A 112 3.46 -7.46 4.48
C VAL A 112 4.90 -7.97 4.56
N ALA A 113 5.74 -7.31 5.35
CA ALA A 113 7.10 -7.77 5.69
C ALA A 113 7.52 -7.18 7.03
N ALA A 114 8.38 -7.89 7.75
CA ALA A 114 8.93 -7.47 9.02
C ALA A 114 10.36 -7.95 9.21
N ALA A 115 11.15 -7.16 9.95
CA ALA A 115 12.43 -7.54 10.53
C ALA A 115 12.36 -7.18 12.00
N GLU A 116 12.11 -8.17 12.85
CA GLU A 116 11.96 -7.97 14.28
C GLU A 116 13.29 -7.75 14.98
N ARG A 117 13.29 -6.91 16.03
CA ARG A 117 14.40 -6.83 16.97
C ARG A 117 14.68 -8.21 17.57
N ALA A 118 15.94 -8.61 17.57
CA ALA A 118 16.34 -9.98 17.94
C ALA A 118 16.12 -10.29 19.43
N THR A 119 16.33 -9.32 20.33
CA THR A 119 16.32 -9.53 21.78
C THR A 119 15.62 -8.40 22.55
N GLY A 120 15.11 -8.74 23.72
CA GLY A 120 14.47 -7.81 24.64
C GLY A 120 13.04 -7.42 24.23
N LEU A 121 12.45 -6.50 25.00
CA LEU A 121 11.11 -5.99 24.75
C LEU A 121 11.03 -5.31 23.39
N ARG A 122 10.05 -5.67 22.58
CA ARG A 122 9.87 -5.16 21.22
C ARG A 122 8.40 -5.04 20.84
N ASP A 123 8.10 -4.20 19.88
CA ASP A 123 6.81 -4.22 19.20
C ASP A 123 6.84 -5.31 18.13
N THR A 124 5.99 -6.33 18.30
CA THR A 124 5.87 -7.46 17.39
C THR A 124 4.58 -7.33 16.58
N VAL A 125 4.72 -7.21 15.27
CA VAL A 125 3.59 -7.21 14.33
C VAL A 125 3.86 -8.29 13.28
N PRO A 126 3.29 -9.49 13.45
CA PRO A 126 3.47 -10.59 12.50
C PRO A 126 3.03 -10.22 11.08
N VAL A 127 3.72 -10.78 10.10
CA VAL A 127 3.30 -10.66 8.68
C VAL A 127 1.90 -11.23 8.52
N GLY A 128 1.04 -10.53 7.78
CA GLY A 128 -0.38 -10.84 7.63
C GLY A 128 -1.29 -10.13 8.63
N THR A 129 -0.75 -9.54 9.71
CA THR A 129 -1.57 -8.83 10.70
C THR A 129 -2.23 -7.59 10.09
N ALA A 130 -3.56 -7.52 10.24
CA ALA A 130 -4.35 -6.34 9.89
C ALA A 130 -4.44 -5.36 11.07
N LEU A 131 -4.04 -4.13 10.85
CA LEU A 131 -4.14 -3.03 11.82
C LEU A 131 -5.05 -1.93 11.27
N SER A 132 -5.75 -1.24 12.18
CA SER A 132 -6.64 -0.14 11.80
C SER A 132 -5.88 1.03 11.14
N MET A 133 -6.55 1.71 10.20
CA MET A 133 -6.08 2.97 9.61
C MET A 133 -6.32 4.20 10.51
N THR A 134 -6.94 4.03 11.68
CA THR A 134 -7.29 5.16 12.56
C THR A 134 -6.19 5.58 13.53
N ALA A 135 -5.08 4.85 13.63
CA ALA A 135 -4.02 5.12 14.60
C ALA A 135 -2.65 4.66 14.10
N GLY A 136 -1.60 5.36 14.49
CA GLY A 136 -0.21 5.00 14.23
C GLY A 136 0.42 5.71 13.02
N SER A 137 1.74 5.84 13.03
CA SER A 137 2.50 6.59 12.03
C SER A 137 2.36 6.03 10.60
N ALA A 138 2.29 4.70 10.42
CA ALA A 138 2.10 4.09 9.12
C ALA A 138 0.70 4.39 8.55
N ALA A 139 -0.35 4.45 9.38
CA ALA A 139 -1.68 4.87 8.95
C ALA A 139 -1.68 6.32 8.45
N GLN A 140 -1.01 7.22 9.19
CA GLN A 140 -0.85 8.62 8.77
C GLN A 140 -0.16 8.72 7.40
N VAL A 141 0.93 7.97 7.17
CA VAL A 141 1.65 7.94 5.89
C VAL A 141 0.76 7.44 4.76
N LEU A 142 0.09 6.32 4.95
CA LEU A 142 -0.76 5.70 3.93
C LEU A 142 -2.00 6.54 3.58
N LEU A 143 -2.42 7.43 4.49
CA LEU A 143 -3.57 8.30 4.28
C LEU A 143 -3.20 9.70 3.78
N ALA A 144 -1.98 10.17 4.05
CA ALA A 144 -1.60 11.57 3.86
C ALA A 144 -1.71 12.08 2.41
N TRP A 145 -1.60 11.22 1.40
CA TRP A 145 -1.66 11.58 -0.02
C TRP A 145 -2.89 11.03 -0.75
N GLU A 146 -3.89 10.58 0.00
CA GLU A 146 -5.15 10.12 -0.57
C GLU A 146 -6.01 11.29 -1.06
N GLU A 147 -6.92 11.00 -1.98
CA GLU A 147 -7.91 11.95 -2.48
C GLU A 147 -8.83 12.46 -1.35
N PRO A 148 -9.41 13.67 -1.47
CA PRO A 148 -10.17 14.30 -0.39
C PRO A 148 -11.30 13.44 0.19
N GLU A 149 -11.98 12.66 -0.63
CA GLU A 149 -13.07 11.77 -0.19
C GLU A 149 -12.56 10.66 0.72
N TRP A 150 -11.46 9.98 0.32
CA TRP A 150 -10.82 8.95 1.10
C TRP A 150 -10.17 9.50 2.36
N LEU A 151 -9.59 10.70 2.27
CA LEU A 151 -9.04 11.42 3.39
C LEU A 151 -10.10 11.71 4.45
N HIS A 152 -11.25 12.26 4.03
CA HIS A 152 -12.36 12.57 4.94
C HIS A 152 -12.91 11.30 5.62
N ARG A 153 -13.09 10.23 4.87
CA ARG A 153 -13.50 8.92 5.42
C ARG A 153 -12.48 8.36 6.41
N GLY A 154 -11.20 8.40 6.06
CA GLY A 154 -10.10 7.86 6.89
C GLY A 154 -9.84 8.64 8.18
N LEU A 155 -10.26 9.91 8.25
CA LEU A 155 -10.15 10.72 9.46
C LEU A 155 -11.27 10.46 10.47
N ARG A 156 -12.34 9.78 10.10
CA ARG A 156 -13.41 9.45 11.05
C ARG A 156 -12.90 8.46 12.11
N GLY A 157 -12.90 8.89 13.37
CA GLY A 157 -12.38 8.12 14.49
C GLY A 157 -10.85 7.99 14.54
N ALA A 158 -10.12 8.72 13.69
CA ALA A 158 -8.67 8.72 13.72
C ALA A 158 -8.12 9.48 14.94
N LYS A 159 -7.02 8.98 15.49
CA LYS A 159 -6.27 9.62 16.58
C LYS A 159 -5.31 10.71 16.10
N PHE A 160 -5.36 11.06 14.84
CA PHE A 160 -4.61 12.13 14.19
C PHE A 160 -5.55 12.99 13.33
N SER A 161 -5.11 14.19 12.97
CA SER A 161 -5.93 15.20 12.31
C SER A 161 -5.49 15.44 10.85
N ALA A 162 -6.32 16.18 10.08
CA ALA A 162 -5.93 16.68 8.76
C ALA A 162 -4.67 17.57 8.81
N ALA A 163 -4.48 18.34 9.88
CA ALA A 163 -3.27 19.14 10.11
C ALA A 163 -2.05 18.25 10.31
N SER A 164 -2.17 17.13 11.03
CA SER A 164 -1.10 16.12 11.16
C SER A 164 -0.71 15.55 9.80
N LEU A 165 -1.70 15.19 8.96
CA LEU A 165 -1.44 14.66 7.61
C LEU A 165 -0.81 15.71 6.68
N ALA A 166 -1.20 16.99 6.79
CA ALA A 166 -0.53 18.08 6.08
C ALA A 166 0.95 18.22 6.50
N GLN A 167 1.27 18.02 7.77
CA GLN A 167 2.66 17.97 8.23
C GLN A 167 3.41 16.77 7.65
N VAL A 168 2.78 15.58 7.61
CA VAL A 168 3.37 14.38 6.99
C VAL A 168 3.74 14.65 5.52
N ARG A 169 2.86 15.29 4.75
CA ARG A 169 3.14 15.67 3.36
C ARG A 169 4.35 16.60 3.23
N ARG A 170 4.47 17.60 4.13
CA ARG A 170 5.60 18.57 4.09
C ARG A 170 6.92 17.94 4.46
N ARG A 171 6.98 17.11 5.51
CA ARG A 171 8.24 16.57 6.04
C ARG A 171 8.60 15.19 5.49
N GLY A 172 7.68 14.49 4.80
CA GLY A 172 7.91 13.18 4.19
C GLY A 172 7.87 12.00 5.16
N TRP A 173 7.46 12.18 6.42
CA TRP A 173 7.38 11.12 7.42
C TRP A 173 6.31 11.42 8.47
N ALA A 174 5.87 10.40 9.19
CA ALA A 174 4.95 10.50 10.32
C ALA A 174 5.56 9.90 11.59
N ALA A 175 5.12 10.38 12.75
CA ALA A 175 5.41 9.76 14.04
C ALA A 175 4.13 9.61 14.84
N SER A 176 4.06 8.58 15.68
CA SER A 176 2.99 8.41 16.66
C SER A 176 3.54 7.93 17.99
N VAL A 177 2.88 8.31 19.07
CA VAL A 177 3.20 7.92 20.44
C VAL A 177 1.91 7.52 21.13
N ALA A 178 1.81 6.28 21.59
CA ALA A 178 0.65 5.72 22.29
C ALA A 178 -0.68 5.79 21.51
N GLU A 179 -0.64 5.99 20.17
CA GLU A 179 -1.88 6.05 19.38
C GLU A 179 -2.50 4.67 19.19
N ARG A 180 -1.72 3.70 18.72
CA ARG A 180 -2.18 2.33 18.49
C ARG A 180 -2.30 1.55 19.79
N GLU A 181 -1.27 1.63 20.59
CA GLU A 181 -1.11 0.85 21.81
C GLU A 181 -0.35 1.67 22.85
N ALA A 182 -0.79 1.63 24.10
CA ALA A 182 -0.09 2.29 25.21
C ALA A 182 1.34 1.73 25.32
N GLY A 183 2.31 2.61 25.52
CA GLY A 183 3.71 2.21 25.63
C GLY A 183 4.44 2.02 24.29
N VAL A 184 3.78 2.11 23.15
CA VAL A 184 4.39 1.96 21.82
C VAL A 184 4.51 3.31 21.11
N ALA A 185 5.70 3.57 20.56
CA ALA A 185 5.94 4.68 19.64
C ALA A 185 6.39 4.14 18.26
N SER A 186 6.18 4.92 17.20
CA SER A 186 6.60 4.55 15.86
C SER A 186 6.91 5.77 14.99
N VAL A 187 7.75 5.54 13.97
CA VAL A 187 8.03 6.50 12.89
C VAL A 187 7.90 5.76 11.57
N SER A 188 7.27 6.39 10.58
CA SER A 188 7.07 5.79 9.27
C SER A 188 7.34 6.78 8.14
N ALA A 189 7.75 6.24 7.00
CA ALA A 189 7.94 6.99 5.76
C ALA A 189 7.27 6.27 4.58
N PRO A 190 6.91 7.00 3.51
CA PRO A 190 6.25 6.43 2.35
C PRO A 190 7.21 5.60 1.49
N VAL A 191 6.70 4.52 0.92
CA VAL A 191 7.28 3.84 -0.24
C VAL A 191 6.45 4.21 -1.46
N ARG A 192 7.13 4.75 -2.48
CA ARG A 192 6.51 5.26 -3.70
C ARG A 192 6.69 4.28 -4.85
N GLY A 193 5.59 3.96 -5.50
CA GLY A 193 5.57 3.21 -6.77
C GLY A 193 5.80 4.10 -7.97
N GLN A 194 5.47 3.58 -9.15
CA GLN A 194 5.46 4.36 -10.38
C GLN A 194 4.51 5.55 -10.27
N GLY A 195 4.83 6.65 -10.95
CA GLY A 195 4.05 7.89 -10.90
C GLY A 195 4.06 8.59 -9.53
N GLY A 196 4.89 8.15 -8.56
CA GLY A 196 5.00 8.77 -7.24
C GLY A 196 3.88 8.41 -6.25
N LYS A 197 2.93 7.55 -6.63
CA LYS A 197 1.84 7.08 -5.77
C LYS A 197 2.40 6.34 -4.55
N ILE A 198 1.83 6.59 -3.38
CA ILE A 198 2.17 5.84 -2.16
C ILE A 198 1.56 4.44 -2.25
N ILE A 199 2.40 3.42 -2.21
CA ILE A 199 1.99 2.01 -2.31
C ILE A 199 2.21 1.24 -1.01
N ALA A 200 3.08 1.74 -0.13
CA ALA A 200 3.36 1.15 1.16
C ALA A 200 3.91 2.20 2.14
N ALA A 201 4.01 1.84 3.41
CA ALA A 201 4.70 2.60 4.44
C ALA A 201 5.73 1.70 5.13
N VAL A 202 6.99 2.13 5.16
CA VAL A 202 8.03 1.53 6.00
C VAL A 202 8.01 2.17 7.37
N SER A 203 8.17 1.37 8.42
CA SER A 203 8.01 1.81 9.81
C SER A 203 9.10 1.23 10.71
N VAL A 204 9.47 1.99 11.71
CA VAL A 204 10.18 1.51 12.90
C VAL A 204 9.25 1.69 14.08
N SER A 205 9.13 0.68 14.92
CA SER A 205 8.28 0.72 16.12
C SER A 205 8.90 -0.03 17.29
N GLY A 206 8.61 0.44 18.50
CA GLY A 206 9.10 -0.15 19.74
C GLY A 206 8.59 0.59 20.97
N PRO A 207 9.06 0.22 22.17
CA PRO A 207 8.69 0.85 23.42
C PRO A 207 9.04 2.34 23.47
N ILE A 208 8.14 3.14 24.06
CA ILE A 208 8.33 4.60 24.22
C ILE A 208 9.61 4.91 25.01
N GLU A 209 10.01 4.05 25.95
CA GLU A 209 11.22 4.21 26.75
C GLU A 209 12.48 4.31 25.89
N ARG A 210 12.51 3.63 24.72
CA ARG A 210 13.65 3.69 23.80
C ARG A 210 13.43 4.68 22.64
N LEU A 211 12.24 4.67 22.05
CA LEU A 211 11.92 5.59 20.97
C LEU A 211 11.64 7.02 21.45
N THR A 212 11.45 7.22 22.74
CA THR A 212 11.08 8.48 23.37
C THR A 212 9.71 9.03 22.94
N ARG A 213 9.31 10.17 23.51
CA ARG A 213 8.11 10.91 23.08
C ARG A 213 8.34 11.74 21.81
N SER A 214 9.54 11.68 21.25
CA SER A 214 9.91 12.36 20.00
C SER A 214 10.61 11.40 19.03
N PRO A 215 9.98 10.28 18.65
CA PRO A 215 10.63 9.21 17.89
C PRO A 215 11.13 9.69 16.52
N GLY A 216 10.51 10.73 15.94
CA GLY A 216 10.95 11.34 14.70
C GLY A 216 12.34 12.01 14.80
N ARG A 217 12.72 12.54 15.96
CA ARG A 217 14.06 13.12 16.15
C ARG A 217 15.15 12.07 16.06
N LEU A 218 14.85 10.85 16.45
CA LEU A 218 15.80 9.73 16.45
C LEU A 218 15.85 9.03 15.08
N HIS A 219 14.72 8.74 14.47
CA HIS A 219 14.63 7.76 13.40
C HIS A 219 14.00 8.28 12.09
N ALA A 220 13.59 9.56 11.98
CA ALA A 220 12.99 10.08 10.76
C ALA A 220 13.90 9.89 9.52
N ASN A 221 15.17 10.25 9.62
CA ASN A 221 16.11 10.10 8.51
C ASN A 221 16.29 8.63 8.10
N ALA A 222 16.34 7.72 9.06
CA ALA A 222 16.51 6.29 8.80
C ALA A 222 15.31 5.72 8.03
N VAL A 223 14.07 6.03 8.46
CA VAL A 223 12.87 5.53 7.78
C VAL A 223 12.66 6.18 6.41
N VAL A 224 12.97 7.46 6.24
CA VAL A 224 12.91 8.15 4.94
C VAL A 224 13.90 7.52 3.97
N THR A 225 15.15 7.34 4.39
CA THR A 225 16.17 6.66 3.58
C THR A 225 15.73 5.24 3.19
N ALA A 226 15.14 4.49 4.12
CA ALA A 226 14.61 3.15 3.84
C ALA A 226 13.48 3.18 2.81
N GLY A 227 12.51 4.09 2.95
CA GLY A 227 11.43 4.29 2.00
C GLY A 227 11.92 4.65 0.59
N ASP A 228 12.91 5.55 0.51
CA ASP A 228 13.52 5.95 -0.75
C ASP A 228 14.29 4.81 -1.42
N ARG A 229 15.02 3.99 -0.65
CA ARG A 229 15.74 2.81 -1.17
C ARG A 229 14.80 1.79 -1.76
N ILE A 230 13.70 1.45 -1.09
CA ILE A 230 12.69 0.53 -1.60
C ILE A 230 12.06 1.12 -2.87
N SER A 231 11.66 2.40 -2.84
CA SER A 231 11.08 3.10 -3.99
C SER A 231 12.02 3.13 -5.20
N ALA A 232 13.32 3.37 -4.98
CA ALA A 232 14.32 3.38 -6.03
C ALA A 232 14.56 1.98 -6.63
N ALA A 233 14.52 0.92 -5.82
CA ALA A 233 14.63 -0.45 -6.30
C ALA A 233 13.46 -0.83 -7.21
N LEU A 234 12.25 -0.40 -6.89
CA LEU A 234 11.05 -0.62 -7.71
C LEU A 234 11.13 0.09 -9.06
N ARG A 235 11.65 1.33 -9.10
CA ARG A 235 11.82 2.08 -10.36
C ARG A 235 12.87 1.48 -11.29
N ARG A 236 13.92 0.86 -10.75
CA ARG A 236 14.98 0.23 -11.56
C ARG A 236 14.59 -1.10 -12.17
N ALA A 237 13.60 -1.77 -11.60
CA ALA A 237 13.13 -3.07 -12.05
C ALA A 237 11.96 -2.99 -13.06
N SER A 238 11.58 -1.77 -13.48
CA SER A 238 10.57 -1.46 -14.51
C SER A 238 11.22 -1.08 -15.82
#